data_e98faa06dc1c461d9c90fa6209c47a9a
#
_entry.id   e98faa06dc1c461d9c90fa6209c47a9a
#
_cell.length_a   1.000
_cell.length_b   1.000
_cell.length_c   1.000
_cell.angle_alpha   90.00
_cell.angle_beta   90.00
_cell.angle_gamma   90.00
#
_symmetry.space_group_name_H-M   'P 1'
#
loop_
_entity.id
_entity.type
_entity.pdbx_description
1 polymer ?
#
loop_
_entity_poly.entity_id
_entity_poly.type
_entity_poly.pdbx_seq_one_letter_code
_entity_poly.pdbx_strand_id
1 'polypeptide(L)'
;DEETFQDVKNILVPIPACLMGLARLDMPSIVITGGVMDAGPDLLTLEQIGMYSAMCQRGEITDEKLTYYKHHACPSCGACSFMGTASTMQIMAEALGLMLPGSALMPATCEDLKEMAYKAGKQVMELVKKGIKVSDIVTEKAFENAIMVHAAISGSTNSLLHIPAMAHE
;
A
#
# COMPACT_ATOMS: atom_id res chain seq x y z
N ASP A 1 17.74 -16.14 -0.05
CA ASP A 1 17.64 -17.33 -0.86
C ASP A 1 16.58 -16.98 -1.95
N GLU A 2 16.78 -17.49 -3.16
CA GLU A 2 16.08 -17.04 -4.36
C GLU A 2 14.57 -17.38 -4.32
N GLU A 3 14.23 -18.45 -3.64
CA GLU A 3 12.87 -18.92 -3.40
C GLU A 3 12.12 -17.96 -2.45
N THR A 4 12.75 -17.53 -1.37
CA THR A 4 12.23 -16.53 -0.43
C THR A 4 12.04 -15.17 -1.10
N PHE A 5 12.92 -14.80 -2.05
CA PHE A 5 12.81 -13.54 -2.80
C PHE A 5 11.67 -13.59 -3.82
N GLN A 6 11.38 -14.75 -4.41
CA GLN A 6 10.25 -14.95 -5.31
C GLN A 6 8.92 -14.94 -4.55
N ASP A 7 8.88 -15.49 -3.33
CA ASP A 7 7.70 -15.43 -2.46
C ASP A 7 7.41 -13.99 -2.03
N VAL A 8 8.43 -13.19 -1.72
CA VAL A 8 8.28 -11.76 -1.42
C VAL A 8 7.78 -10.98 -2.65
N LYS A 9 8.25 -11.30 -3.86
CA LYS A 9 7.70 -10.71 -5.11
C LYS A 9 6.22 -11.03 -5.30
N ASN A 10 5.81 -12.25 -4.99
CA ASN A 10 4.41 -12.66 -5.07
C ASN A 10 3.52 -11.98 -4.02
N ILE A 11 4.09 -11.52 -2.91
CA ILE A 11 3.39 -10.76 -1.85
C ILE A 11 3.20 -9.28 -2.24
N LEU A 12 4.03 -8.71 -3.12
CA LEU A 12 3.99 -7.29 -3.48
C LEU A 12 2.90 -6.91 -4.52
N VAL A 13 2.26 -7.89 -5.17
CA VAL A 13 1.19 -7.63 -6.17
C VAL A 13 -0.23 -7.99 -5.71
N PRO A 14 -0.51 -8.40 -4.45
CA PRO A 14 -1.79 -9.03 -4.15
C PRO A 14 -2.89 -8.10 -3.65
N ILE A 15 -2.65 -6.83 -3.34
CA ILE A 15 -3.73 -6.00 -2.77
C ILE A 15 -4.93 -5.93 -3.71
N PRO A 16 -4.81 -5.54 -4.99
CA PRO A 16 -5.95 -5.57 -5.92
C PRO A 16 -6.56 -6.96 -6.06
N ALA A 17 -5.75 -8.00 -6.20
CA ALA A 17 -6.23 -9.37 -6.33
C ALA A 17 -6.96 -9.86 -5.07
N CYS A 18 -6.45 -9.52 -3.88
CA CYS A 18 -7.13 -9.81 -2.62
C CYS A 18 -8.48 -9.10 -2.54
N LEU A 19 -8.53 -7.81 -2.90
CA LEU A 19 -9.78 -7.04 -2.86
C LEU A 19 -10.82 -7.60 -3.84
N MET A 20 -10.41 -7.97 -5.07
CA MET A 20 -11.29 -8.68 -6.02
C MET A 20 -11.75 -10.03 -5.48
N GLY A 21 -10.85 -10.80 -4.88
CA GLY A 21 -11.19 -12.08 -4.24
C GLY A 21 -12.19 -11.92 -3.09
N LEU A 22 -12.04 -10.88 -2.28
CA LEU A 22 -12.99 -10.56 -1.20
C LEU A 22 -14.35 -10.14 -1.76
N ALA A 23 -14.39 -9.36 -2.85
CA ALA A 23 -15.64 -8.99 -3.53
C ALA A 23 -16.38 -10.25 -4.04
N ARG A 24 -15.67 -11.17 -4.70
CA ARG A 24 -16.25 -12.44 -5.17
C ARG A 24 -16.76 -13.34 -4.05
N LEU A 25 -16.02 -13.43 -2.94
CA LEU A 25 -16.43 -14.28 -1.81
C LEU A 25 -17.60 -13.70 -1.05
N ASP A 26 -17.76 -12.40 -1.07
CA ASP A 26 -18.81 -11.64 -0.38
C ASP A 26 -19.02 -12.09 1.07
N MET A 27 -17.94 -12.17 1.82
CA MET A 27 -17.94 -12.58 3.23
C MET A 27 -17.52 -11.40 4.12
N PRO A 28 -17.90 -11.41 5.42
CA PRO A 28 -17.37 -10.46 6.38
C PRO A 28 -15.83 -10.46 6.36
N SER A 29 -15.24 -9.34 5.98
CA SER A 29 -13.80 -9.26 5.72
C SER A 29 -13.22 -7.93 6.15
N ILE A 30 -11.95 -7.94 6.54
CA ILE A 30 -11.14 -6.76 6.79
C ILE A 30 -9.74 -7.02 6.23
N VAL A 31 -9.16 -6.00 5.61
CA VAL A 31 -7.79 -6.06 5.08
C VAL A 31 -6.85 -5.40 6.09
N ILE A 32 -5.69 -6.00 6.28
CA ILE A 32 -4.55 -5.37 6.94
C ILE A 32 -3.34 -5.53 6.02
N THR A 33 -2.63 -4.46 5.77
CA THR A 33 -1.43 -4.47 4.94
C THR A 33 -0.17 -4.53 5.79
N GLY A 34 0.94 -4.96 5.20
CA GLY A 34 2.22 -5.08 5.89
C GLY A 34 2.92 -3.74 6.17
N GLY A 35 2.27 -2.63 5.86
CA GLY A 35 2.80 -1.29 6.11
C GLY A 35 3.70 -0.75 5.01
N VAL A 36 4.16 0.49 5.21
CA VAL A 36 5.05 1.20 4.29
C VAL A 36 6.50 1.17 4.79
N MET A 37 7.44 1.31 3.86
CA MET A 37 8.87 1.43 4.15
C MET A 37 9.16 2.78 4.81
N ASP A 38 10.10 2.81 5.75
CA ASP A 38 10.62 4.05 6.30
C ASP A 38 11.35 4.85 5.21
N ALA A 39 11.37 6.17 5.34
CA ALA A 39 12.24 7.01 4.51
C ALA A 39 13.69 6.88 4.99
N GLY A 40 14.64 7.00 4.07
CA GLY A 40 16.06 7.08 4.38
C GLY A 40 16.45 8.41 5.05
N PRO A 41 17.74 8.61 5.35
CA PRO A 41 18.25 9.87 5.90
C PRO A 41 17.80 11.07 5.06
N ASP A 42 17.45 12.17 5.71
CA ASP A 42 16.97 13.40 5.07
C ASP A 42 15.73 13.19 4.18
N LEU A 43 14.85 12.26 4.58
CA LEU A 43 13.66 11.84 3.82
C LEU A 43 13.99 11.28 2.43
N LEU A 44 15.15 10.66 2.29
CA LEU A 44 15.58 9.99 1.06
C LEU A 44 14.64 8.84 0.72
N THR A 45 14.16 8.84 -0.52
CA THR A 45 13.29 7.79 -1.06
C THR A 45 13.79 7.28 -2.41
N LEU A 46 13.30 6.12 -2.85
CA LEU A 46 13.82 5.43 -4.04
C LEU A 46 13.66 6.24 -5.33
N GLU A 47 12.55 6.97 -5.51
CA GLU A 47 12.32 7.76 -6.72
C GLU A 47 13.33 8.90 -6.91
N GLN A 48 13.91 9.42 -5.82
CA GLN A 48 14.92 10.47 -5.88
C GLN A 48 16.24 9.98 -6.48
N ILE A 49 16.49 8.68 -6.50
CA ILE A 49 17.73 8.09 -7.06
C ILE A 49 17.90 8.40 -8.55
N GLY A 50 16.79 8.49 -9.30
CA GLY A 50 16.83 8.93 -10.70
C GLY A 50 17.39 10.34 -10.84
N MET A 51 16.91 11.27 -10.01
CA MET A 51 17.40 12.65 -9.96
C MET A 51 18.89 12.71 -9.57
N TYR A 52 19.28 12.02 -8.51
CA TYR A 52 20.68 11.98 -8.04
C TYR A 52 21.60 11.33 -9.08
N SER A 53 21.14 10.33 -9.84
CA SER A 53 21.91 9.74 -10.93
C SER A 53 22.17 10.77 -12.05
N ALA A 54 21.16 11.57 -12.41
CA ALA A 54 21.32 12.65 -13.40
C ALA A 54 22.25 13.76 -12.87
N MET A 55 22.16 14.11 -11.58
CA MET A 55 23.08 15.10 -10.96
C MET A 55 24.54 14.60 -10.98
N CYS A 56 24.75 13.31 -10.71
CA CYS A 56 26.07 12.70 -10.78
C CYS A 56 26.65 12.75 -12.22
N GLN A 57 25.84 12.42 -13.23
CA GLN A 57 26.24 12.51 -14.62
C GLN A 57 26.63 13.93 -15.06
N ARG A 58 26.01 14.95 -14.45
CA ARG A 58 26.36 16.37 -14.69
C ARG A 58 27.52 16.88 -13.83
N GLY A 59 28.08 16.03 -12.96
CA GLY A 59 29.17 16.41 -12.05
C GLY A 59 28.76 17.29 -10.88
N GLU A 60 27.46 17.36 -10.56
CA GLU A 60 26.92 18.14 -9.43
C GLU A 60 27.10 17.42 -8.08
N ILE A 61 27.17 16.10 -8.09
CA ILE A 61 27.49 15.26 -6.96
C ILE A 61 28.53 14.20 -7.35
N THR A 62 29.25 13.64 -6.38
CA THR A 62 30.27 12.61 -6.60
C THR A 62 29.64 11.22 -6.71
N ASP A 63 30.39 10.26 -7.27
CA ASP A 63 29.99 8.84 -7.36
C ASP A 63 29.81 8.22 -5.95
N GLU A 64 30.65 8.60 -4.99
CA GLU A 64 30.53 8.13 -3.60
C GLU A 64 29.21 8.58 -2.99
N LYS A 65 28.81 9.84 -3.24
CA LYS A 65 27.53 10.37 -2.74
C LYS A 65 26.34 9.69 -3.39
N LEU A 66 26.38 9.43 -4.69
CA LEU A 66 25.35 8.65 -5.38
C LEU A 66 25.26 7.23 -4.82
N THR A 67 26.39 6.58 -4.58
CA THR A 67 26.47 5.25 -3.99
C THR A 67 25.85 5.24 -2.59
N TYR A 68 26.17 6.24 -1.75
CA TYR A 68 25.54 6.42 -0.45
C TYR A 68 24.01 6.48 -0.57
N TYR A 69 23.47 7.32 -1.47
CA TYR A 69 22.04 7.42 -1.66
C TYR A 69 21.40 6.10 -2.10
N LYS A 70 22.01 5.37 -3.03
CA LYS A 70 21.52 4.06 -3.48
C LYS A 70 21.41 3.04 -2.34
N HIS A 71 22.38 3.05 -1.40
CA HIS A 71 22.37 2.12 -0.26
C HIS A 71 21.37 2.51 0.84
N HIS A 72 20.94 3.77 0.90
CA HIS A 72 20.09 4.26 1.99
C HIS A 72 18.65 4.61 1.56
N ALA A 73 18.32 4.48 0.27
CA ALA A 73 16.99 4.82 -0.24
C ALA A 73 15.90 3.79 0.13
N CYS A 74 16.29 2.58 0.55
CA CYS A 74 15.39 1.51 0.97
C CYS A 74 15.85 0.97 2.33
N PRO A 75 15.64 1.70 3.44
CA PRO A 75 16.25 1.37 4.71
C PRO A 75 15.53 0.28 5.52
N SER A 76 14.29 -0.07 5.16
CA SER A 76 13.47 -1.03 5.91
C SER A 76 12.59 -1.88 5.00
N CYS A 77 11.88 -2.84 5.59
CA CYS A 77 10.80 -3.58 4.93
C CYS A 77 9.57 -2.68 4.71
N GLY A 78 8.62 -3.17 3.93
CA GLY A 78 7.36 -2.49 3.64
C GLY A 78 7.20 -2.07 2.18
N ALA A 79 6.02 -1.54 1.84
CA ALA A 79 5.77 -0.94 0.54
C ALA A 79 6.67 0.28 0.33
N CYS A 80 7.07 0.55 -0.91
CA CYS A 80 7.95 1.66 -1.22
C CYS A 80 7.41 2.98 -0.63
N SER A 81 8.31 3.80 -0.06
CA SER A 81 7.95 5.02 0.68
C SER A 81 7.37 6.15 -0.18
N PHE A 82 7.49 6.08 -1.52
CA PHE A 82 6.82 7.04 -2.39
C PHE A 82 5.39 6.59 -2.76
N MET A 83 4.57 7.50 -3.28
CA MET A 83 3.20 7.23 -3.69
C MET A 83 3.15 6.44 -5.02
N GLY A 84 3.67 5.20 -4.98
CA GLY A 84 3.59 4.23 -6.08
C GLY A 84 2.33 3.36 -5.97
N THR A 85 2.27 2.31 -6.78
CA THR A 85 1.11 1.41 -6.86
C THR A 85 0.77 0.76 -5.52
N ALA A 86 1.77 0.28 -4.77
CA ALA A 86 1.55 -0.41 -3.52
C ALA A 86 0.90 0.53 -2.47
N SER A 87 1.49 1.70 -2.21
CA SER A 87 0.93 2.67 -1.26
C SER A 87 -0.44 3.19 -1.72
N THR A 88 -0.61 3.46 -3.02
CA THR A 88 -1.92 3.85 -3.56
C THR A 88 -2.97 2.78 -3.29
N MET A 89 -2.69 1.50 -3.54
CA MET A 89 -3.68 0.44 -3.34
C MET A 89 -3.95 0.15 -1.86
N GLN A 90 -3.00 0.38 -0.96
CA GLN A 90 -3.25 0.39 0.48
C GLN A 90 -4.27 1.47 0.86
N ILE A 91 -4.06 2.70 0.39
CA ILE A 91 -4.97 3.81 0.63
C ILE A 91 -6.35 3.54 0.00
N MET A 92 -6.41 2.96 -1.20
CA MET A 92 -7.67 2.60 -1.84
C MET A 92 -8.45 1.55 -1.04
N ALA A 93 -7.79 0.55 -0.46
CA ALA A 93 -8.43 -0.43 0.39
C ALA A 93 -9.05 0.21 1.66
N GLU A 94 -8.36 1.21 2.23
CA GLU A 94 -8.90 1.98 3.35
C GLU A 94 -10.07 2.89 2.91
N ALA A 95 -9.92 3.60 1.80
CA ALA A 95 -10.95 4.50 1.26
C ALA A 95 -12.23 3.77 0.84
N LEU A 96 -12.12 2.51 0.41
CA LEU A 96 -13.25 1.62 0.14
C LEU A 96 -13.92 1.09 1.41
N GLY A 97 -13.35 1.33 2.59
CA GLY A 97 -13.89 0.88 3.88
C GLY A 97 -13.49 -0.54 4.28
N LEU A 98 -12.57 -1.19 3.57
CA LEU A 98 -12.10 -2.56 3.86
C LEU A 98 -10.92 -2.62 4.84
N MET A 99 -10.39 -1.47 5.28
CA MET A 99 -9.34 -1.37 6.29
C MET A 99 -9.78 -0.48 7.44
N LEU A 100 -9.16 -0.64 8.60
CA LEU A 100 -9.38 0.27 9.72
C LEU A 100 -8.78 1.66 9.40
N PRO A 101 -9.48 2.75 9.76
CA PRO A 101 -8.99 4.10 9.52
C PRO A 101 -7.60 4.35 10.09
N GLY A 102 -6.72 4.94 9.27
CA GLY A 102 -5.34 5.26 9.62
C GLY A 102 -4.35 4.10 9.47
N SER A 103 -4.78 2.94 8.96
CA SER A 103 -3.89 1.77 8.83
C SER A 103 -3.12 1.70 7.50
N ALA A 104 -3.57 2.39 6.45
CA ALA A 104 -3.01 2.24 5.10
C ALA A 104 -1.54 2.66 4.97
N LEU A 105 -1.10 3.65 5.73
CA LEU A 105 0.25 4.21 5.65
C LEU A 105 1.07 4.02 6.93
N MET A 106 0.69 3.07 7.78
CA MET A 106 1.51 2.75 8.96
C MET A 106 2.85 2.17 8.52
N PRO A 107 3.98 2.60 9.15
CA PRO A 107 5.28 2.01 8.85
C PRO A 107 5.30 0.52 9.17
N ALA A 108 5.94 -0.27 8.30
CA ALA A 108 6.07 -1.72 8.48
C ALA A 108 6.91 -2.08 9.74
N THR A 109 7.74 -1.16 10.20
CA THR A 109 8.59 -1.26 11.39
C THR A 109 7.88 -0.85 12.69
N CYS A 110 6.67 -0.29 12.59
CA CYS A 110 5.93 0.29 13.71
C CYS A 110 5.24 -0.81 14.56
N GLU A 111 5.42 -0.78 15.87
CA GLU A 111 4.71 -1.70 16.77
C GLU A 111 3.18 -1.50 16.74
N ASP A 112 2.71 -0.28 16.47
CA ASP A 112 1.29 0.02 16.37
C ASP A 112 0.61 -0.74 15.22
N LEU A 113 1.35 -1.20 14.21
CA LEU A 113 0.82 -2.04 13.13
C LEU A 113 0.34 -3.39 13.67
N LYS A 114 1.03 -3.96 14.66
CA LYS A 114 0.61 -5.20 15.32
C LYS A 114 -0.68 -4.99 16.14
N GLU A 115 -0.76 -3.84 16.82
CA GLU A 115 -1.98 -3.48 17.54
C GLU A 115 -3.16 -3.27 16.57
N MET A 116 -2.89 -2.63 15.43
CA MET A 116 -3.89 -2.44 14.38
C MET A 116 -4.38 -3.79 13.82
N ALA A 117 -3.47 -4.75 13.60
CA ALA A 117 -3.83 -6.09 13.18
C ALA A 117 -4.71 -6.80 14.20
N TYR A 118 -4.42 -6.64 15.50
CA TYR A 118 -5.25 -7.16 16.57
C TYR A 118 -6.66 -6.52 16.61
N LYS A 119 -6.72 -5.19 16.41
CA LYS A 119 -8.00 -4.47 16.31
C LYS A 119 -8.81 -4.93 15.08
N ALA A 120 -8.15 -5.16 13.96
CA ALA A 120 -8.78 -5.69 12.74
C ALA A 120 -9.36 -7.09 12.98
N GLY A 121 -8.64 -7.96 13.70
CA GLY A 121 -9.14 -9.27 14.12
C GLY A 121 -10.40 -9.20 14.99
N LYS A 122 -10.47 -8.24 15.90
CA LYS A 122 -11.69 -8.00 16.70
C LYS A 122 -12.83 -7.47 15.81
N GLN A 123 -12.53 -6.53 14.93
CA GLN A 123 -13.54 -5.91 14.08
C GLN A 123 -14.15 -6.90 13.09
N VAL A 124 -13.38 -7.82 12.51
CA VAL A 124 -13.95 -8.85 11.62
C VAL A 124 -14.94 -9.75 12.35
N MET A 125 -14.71 -10.06 13.63
CA MET A 125 -15.66 -10.81 14.44
C MET A 125 -16.98 -10.05 14.67
N GLU A 126 -16.91 -8.72 14.80
CA GLU A 126 -18.12 -7.89 14.89
C GLU A 126 -18.87 -7.83 13.54
N LEU A 127 -18.16 -7.80 12.41
CA LEU A 127 -18.78 -7.89 11.08
C LEU A 127 -19.53 -9.23 10.94
N VAL A 128 -18.89 -10.34 11.34
CA VAL A 128 -19.50 -11.68 11.31
C VAL A 128 -20.78 -11.72 12.17
N LYS A 129 -20.75 -11.21 13.40
CA LYS A 129 -21.92 -11.17 14.31
C LYS A 129 -23.07 -10.35 13.73
N LYS A 130 -22.76 -9.27 13.01
CA LYS A 130 -23.75 -8.39 12.39
C LYS A 130 -24.19 -8.83 11.00
N GLY A 131 -23.53 -9.85 10.42
CA GLY A 131 -23.78 -10.33 9.07
C GLY A 131 -23.39 -9.32 7.99
N ILE A 132 -22.47 -8.38 8.28
CA ILE A 132 -22.02 -7.36 7.34
C ILE A 132 -20.99 -7.97 6.40
N LYS A 133 -21.26 -7.93 5.11
CA LYS A 133 -20.43 -8.47 4.04
C LYS A 133 -19.66 -7.40 3.29
N VAL A 134 -18.78 -7.81 2.37
CA VAL A 134 -18.03 -6.89 1.52
C VAL A 134 -18.99 -6.02 0.67
N SER A 135 -20.04 -6.60 0.09
CA SER A 135 -21.04 -5.87 -0.70
C SER A 135 -21.82 -4.80 0.07
N ASP A 136 -21.94 -4.94 1.40
CA ASP A 136 -22.57 -3.92 2.25
C ASP A 136 -21.64 -2.71 2.48
N ILE A 137 -20.33 -2.89 2.32
CA ILE A 137 -19.29 -1.87 2.55
C ILE A 137 -18.87 -1.22 1.24
N VAL A 138 -18.53 -2.04 0.24
CA VAL A 138 -17.99 -1.61 -1.06
C VAL A 138 -19.14 -1.27 -2.01
N THR A 139 -19.77 -0.15 -1.75
CA THR A 139 -20.89 0.39 -2.51
C THR A 139 -20.41 1.35 -3.61
N GLU A 140 -21.29 1.77 -4.51
CA GLU A 140 -21.01 2.83 -5.49
C GLU A 140 -20.42 4.08 -4.84
N LYS A 141 -20.98 4.51 -3.70
CA LYS A 141 -20.45 5.65 -2.92
C LYS A 141 -19.05 5.41 -2.35
N ALA A 142 -18.74 4.17 -1.99
CA ALA A 142 -17.38 3.82 -1.54
C ALA A 142 -16.37 3.97 -2.70
N PHE A 143 -16.76 3.59 -3.93
CA PHE A 143 -15.93 3.82 -5.11
C PHE A 143 -15.80 5.31 -5.44
N GLU A 144 -16.88 6.11 -5.38
CA GLU A 144 -16.81 7.56 -5.55
C GLU A 144 -15.83 8.20 -4.54
N ASN A 145 -15.93 7.82 -3.26
CA ASN A 145 -15.00 8.27 -2.22
C ASN A 145 -13.56 7.87 -2.53
N ALA A 146 -13.32 6.61 -2.93
CA ALA A 146 -12.00 6.12 -3.28
C ALA A 146 -11.40 6.88 -4.47
N ILE A 147 -12.19 7.21 -5.49
CA ILE A 147 -11.77 8.02 -6.64
C ILE A 147 -11.40 9.44 -6.19
N MET A 148 -12.19 10.06 -5.33
CA MET A 148 -11.86 11.39 -4.77
C MET A 148 -10.56 11.36 -3.97
N VAL A 149 -10.37 10.35 -3.12
CA VAL A 149 -9.12 10.16 -2.37
C VAL A 149 -7.95 9.93 -3.31
N HIS A 150 -8.12 9.09 -4.34
CA HIS A 150 -7.10 8.84 -5.35
C HIS A 150 -6.63 10.13 -6.03
N ALA A 151 -7.59 10.98 -6.45
CA ALA A 151 -7.27 12.28 -7.05
C ALA A 151 -6.54 13.21 -6.07
N ALA A 152 -6.96 13.22 -4.80
CA ALA A 152 -6.36 14.08 -3.77
C ALA A 152 -4.91 13.70 -3.45
N ILE A 153 -4.57 12.41 -3.47
CA ILE A 153 -3.22 11.92 -3.16
C ILE A 153 -2.31 11.86 -4.39
N SER A 154 -2.79 12.22 -5.57
CA SER A 154 -2.09 12.01 -6.84
C SER A 154 -1.64 10.54 -7.00
N GLY A 155 -2.56 9.60 -6.78
CA GLY A 155 -2.30 8.18 -6.75
C GLY A 155 -1.78 7.62 -8.08
N SER A 156 -1.20 6.43 -8.02
CA SER A 156 -0.63 5.73 -9.17
C SER A 156 -1.66 5.49 -10.27
N THR A 157 -1.27 5.69 -11.54
CA THR A 157 -2.11 5.40 -12.70
C THR A 157 -2.52 3.93 -12.81
N ASN A 158 -1.81 3.00 -12.17
CA ASN A 158 -2.18 1.59 -12.13
C ASN A 158 -3.53 1.34 -11.44
N SER A 159 -3.94 2.21 -10.53
CA SER A 159 -5.27 2.14 -9.90
C SER A 159 -6.41 2.37 -10.88
N LEU A 160 -6.17 3.06 -12.00
CA LEU A 160 -7.15 3.22 -13.09
C LEU A 160 -7.49 1.90 -13.78
N LEU A 161 -6.65 0.87 -13.65
CA LEU A 161 -6.94 -0.51 -14.06
C LEU A 161 -7.59 -1.29 -12.93
N HIS A 162 -7.09 -1.14 -11.70
CA HIS A 162 -7.48 -1.96 -10.58
C HIS A 162 -8.86 -1.59 -9.99
N ILE A 163 -9.17 -0.30 -9.87
CA ILE A 163 -10.44 0.15 -9.31
C ILE A 163 -11.64 -0.28 -10.18
N PRO A 164 -11.63 -0.09 -11.52
CA PRO A 164 -12.70 -0.61 -12.36
C PRO A 164 -12.80 -2.14 -12.35
N ALA A 165 -11.67 -2.86 -12.27
CA ALA A 165 -11.68 -4.31 -12.17
C ALA A 165 -12.33 -4.79 -10.88
N MET A 166 -12.06 -4.11 -9.75
CA MET A 166 -12.72 -4.40 -8.47
C MET A 166 -14.22 -4.09 -8.50
N ALA A 167 -14.62 -3.00 -9.18
CA ALA A 167 -16.02 -2.62 -9.31
C ALA A 167 -16.82 -3.59 -10.21
N HIS A 168 -16.14 -4.34 -11.06
CA HIS A 168 -16.76 -5.35 -11.93
C HIS A 168 -17.05 -6.65 -11.18
N GLU A 169 -16.31 -6.99 -10.14
CA GLU A 169 -16.51 -8.18 -9.31
C GLU A 169 -17.74 -8.05 -8.41
#